data_acd20b87245659722320951360303b53
#
_entry.id   acd20b87245659722320951360303b53
#
_cell.length_a   1.000
_cell.length_b   1.000
_cell.length_c   1.000
_cell.angle_alpha   90.00
_cell.angle_beta   90.00
_cell.angle_gamma   90.00
#
_symmetry.space_group_name_H-M   'P 1'
#
loop_
_entity.id
_entity.type
_entity.pdbx_description
1 polymer ?
#
loop_
_entity_poly.entity_id
_entity_poly.type
_entity_poly.pdbx_seq_one_letter_code
_entity_poly.pdbx_strand_id
1 'polypeptide(L)'
;MNVPLRSLVAAWSIAVIVTTPVAASPLEDGYVAYRAMDFGKAAEIWQSLAETGDPTAQYLLGNLYADGKGVARDDAAAFKWFRLAADQGNAAAQYNVAASYAAGVGVPKGEVEAATWFRRAAEQGMPVAQLNLGLLHASGTGVAKDSVEALKWFEIAFRGLPAGGPRMDVARAMTDVSANMSGDEINEARRRARDWKAQPQGK
;
A
#
# COMPACT_ATOMS: atom_id res chain seq x y z
N MET A 1 31.06 56.33 -56.42
CA MET A 1 31.20 54.87 -56.20
C MET A 1 30.11 54.45 -55.21
N ASN A 2 29.02 53.88 -55.71
CA ASN A 2 27.87 53.48 -54.90
C ASN A 2 28.04 52.00 -54.52
N VAL A 3 28.04 51.73 -53.20
CA VAL A 3 28.00 50.35 -52.65
C VAL A 3 26.55 50.11 -52.23
N PRO A 4 25.87 49.07 -52.75
CA PRO A 4 24.51 48.77 -52.29
C PRO A 4 24.51 47.98 -50.97
N LEU A 5 23.69 48.48 -50.01
CA LEU A 5 23.35 47.75 -48.81
C LEU A 5 22.53 46.50 -49.17
N ARG A 6 23.07 45.33 -48.88
CA ARG A 6 22.33 44.08 -48.86
C ARG A 6 21.65 43.93 -47.53
N SER A 7 20.31 43.99 -47.51
CA SER A 7 19.52 43.70 -46.35
C SER A 7 19.49 42.17 -46.09
N LEU A 8 20.09 41.76 -44.97
CA LEU A 8 20.00 40.41 -44.45
C LEU A 8 18.63 40.27 -43.69
N VAL A 9 17.66 39.71 -44.34
CA VAL A 9 16.44 39.28 -43.68
C VAL A 9 16.73 37.94 -43.04
N ALA A 10 16.96 37.95 -41.74
CA ALA A 10 17.07 36.74 -40.92
C ALA A 10 15.65 36.15 -40.77
N ALA A 11 15.37 35.05 -41.44
CA ALA A 11 14.16 34.28 -41.26
C ALA A 11 14.25 33.54 -39.90
N TRP A 12 13.52 34.02 -38.93
CA TRP A 12 13.32 33.29 -37.67
C TRP A 12 12.32 32.19 -37.90
N SER A 13 12.78 30.96 -38.08
CA SER A 13 11.94 29.77 -38.06
C SER A 13 11.47 29.53 -36.64
N ILE A 14 10.23 29.87 -36.34
CA ILE A 14 9.57 29.48 -35.09
C ILE A 14 9.33 27.98 -35.18
N ALA A 15 10.17 27.19 -34.53
CA ALA A 15 9.90 25.77 -34.35
C ALA A 15 8.68 25.66 -33.39
N VAL A 16 7.52 25.36 -33.97
CA VAL A 16 6.34 24.97 -33.20
C VAL A 16 6.66 23.60 -32.60
N ILE A 17 7.03 23.60 -31.32
CA ILE A 17 7.13 22.35 -30.57
C ILE A 17 5.70 21.85 -30.39
N VAL A 18 5.29 20.94 -31.28
CA VAL A 18 4.06 20.17 -31.12
C VAL A 18 4.33 19.21 -29.97
N THR A 19 3.96 19.60 -28.76
CA THR A 19 3.90 18.67 -27.64
C THR A 19 2.77 17.71 -27.91
N THR A 20 3.08 16.52 -28.43
CA THR A 20 2.11 15.43 -28.46
C THR A 20 1.67 15.17 -27.01
N PRO A 21 0.36 15.15 -26.72
CA PRO A 21 -0.08 14.75 -25.39
C PRO A 21 0.49 13.35 -25.12
N VAL A 22 1.19 13.21 -24.00
CA VAL A 22 1.61 11.88 -23.52
C VAL A 22 0.31 11.09 -23.37
N ALA A 23 0.14 10.04 -24.17
CA ALA A 23 -1.02 9.16 -24.02
C ALA A 23 -1.07 8.70 -22.56
N ALA A 24 -2.23 8.86 -21.92
CA ALA A 24 -2.44 8.37 -20.58
C ALA A 24 -2.12 6.86 -20.56
N SER A 25 -1.49 6.39 -19.48
CA SER A 25 -1.22 4.97 -19.38
C SER A 25 -2.56 4.21 -19.23
N PRO A 26 -2.69 2.99 -19.73
CA PRO A 26 -3.92 2.20 -19.54
C PRO A 26 -4.35 2.11 -18.08
N LEU A 27 -3.40 2.10 -17.14
CA LEU A 27 -3.71 2.15 -15.70
C LEU A 27 -4.42 3.45 -15.32
N GLU A 28 -3.98 4.60 -15.86
CA GLU A 28 -4.60 5.91 -15.62
C GLU A 28 -6.00 5.99 -16.24
N ASP A 29 -6.21 5.40 -17.41
CA ASP A 29 -7.55 5.31 -18.03
C ASP A 29 -8.55 4.58 -17.11
N GLY A 30 -8.10 3.51 -16.44
CA GLY A 30 -8.89 2.82 -15.42
C GLY A 30 -9.23 3.71 -14.22
N TYR A 31 -8.27 4.53 -13.74
CA TYR A 31 -8.55 5.50 -12.68
C TYR A 31 -9.53 6.61 -13.13
N VAL A 32 -9.44 7.06 -14.36
CA VAL A 32 -10.39 8.04 -14.94
C VAL A 32 -11.80 7.45 -14.93
N ALA A 33 -11.98 6.22 -15.42
CA ALA A 33 -13.26 5.52 -15.41
C ALA A 33 -13.80 5.34 -13.97
N TYR A 34 -12.94 4.92 -13.03
CA TYR A 34 -13.32 4.74 -11.63
C TYR A 34 -13.80 6.05 -10.98
N ARG A 35 -13.08 7.17 -11.21
CA ARG A 35 -13.48 8.51 -10.73
C ARG A 35 -14.79 9.00 -11.36
N ALA A 36 -15.07 8.60 -12.60
CA ALA A 36 -16.35 8.85 -13.26
C ALA A 36 -17.48 7.92 -12.81
N MET A 37 -17.23 7.04 -11.83
CA MET A 37 -18.15 6.00 -11.35
C MET A 37 -18.50 4.95 -12.42
N ASP A 38 -17.78 4.91 -13.54
CA ASP A 38 -17.90 3.85 -14.56
C ASP A 38 -17.05 2.65 -14.12
N PHE A 39 -17.53 1.98 -13.07
CA PHE A 39 -16.80 0.86 -12.46
C PHE A 39 -16.71 -0.34 -13.38
N GLY A 40 -17.67 -0.53 -14.31
CA GLY A 40 -17.62 -1.59 -15.31
C GLY A 40 -16.43 -1.41 -16.23
N LYS A 41 -16.27 -0.21 -16.78
CA LYS A 41 -15.12 0.13 -17.63
C LYS A 41 -13.79 0.07 -16.87
N ALA A 42 -13.76 0.54 -15.63
CA ALA A 42 -12.56 0.42 -14.78
C ALA A 42 -12.17 -1.06 -14.57
N ALA A 43 -13.16 -1.93 -14.31
CA ALA A 43 -12.96 -3.36 -14.15
C ALA A 43 -12.39 -4.00 -15.42
N GLU A 44 -12.94 -3.72 -16.60
CA GLU A 44 -12.43 -4.23 -17.87
C GLU A 44 -10.97 -3.84 -18.12
N ILE A 45 -10.63 -2.57 -17.89
CA ILE A 45 -9.26 -2.05 -18.09
C ILE A 45 -8.30 -2.71 -17.12
N TRP A 46 -8.63 -2.71 -15.82
CA TRP A 46 -7.75 -3.28 -14.81
C TRP A 46 -7.66 -4.80 -14.89
N GLN A 47 -8.71 -5.49 -15.34
CA GLN A 47 -8.65 -6.93 -15.59
C GLN A 47 -7.62 -7.25 -16.67
N SER A 48 -7.65 -6.54 -17.81
CA SER A 48 -6.67 -6.73 -18.89
C SER A 48 -5.24 -6.55 -18.41
N LEU A 49 -4.97 -5.51 -17.60
CA LEU A 49 -3.65 -5.24 -17.03
C LEU A 49 -3.25 -6.27 -15.95
N ALA A 50 -4.19 -6.68 -15.11
CA ALA A 50 -3.96 -7.66 -14.05
C ALA A 50 -3.61 -9.04 -14.63
N GLU A 51 -4.24 -9.43 -15.73
CA GLU A 51 -3.95 -10.67 -16.47
C GLU A 51 -2.55 -10.67 -17.09
N THR A 52 -2.01 -9.50 -17.46
CA THR A 52 -0.63 -9.35 -17.91
C THR A 52 0.39 -9.24 -16.77
N GLY A 53 -0.08 -9.28 -15.52
CA GLY A 53 0.78 -9.33 -14.33
C GLY A 53 1.02 -8.01 -13.62
N ASP A 54 0.38 -6.89 -14.02
CA ASP A 54 0.56 -5.61 -13.34
C ASP A 54 0.06 -5.68 -11.87
N PRO A 55 0.95 -5.51 -10.85
CA PRO A 55 0.56 -5.68 -9.45
C PRO A 55 -0.39 -4.59 -8.95
N THR A 56 -0.36 -3.39 -9.56
CA THR A 56 -1.28 -2.32 -9.19
C THR A 56 -2.67 -2.62 -9.72
N ALA A 57 -2.79 -3.06 -10.97
CA ALA A 57 -4.06 -3.45 -11.55
C ALA A 57 -4.66 -4.66 -10.82
N GLN A 58 -3.85 -5.65 -10.44
CA GLN A 58 -4.29 -6.79 -9.64
C GLN A 58 -4.86 -6.33 -8.29
N TYR A 59 -4.18 -5.43 -7.59
CA TYR A 59 -4.69 -4.86 -6.34
C TYR A 59 -6.00 -4.09 -6.54
N LEU A 60 -6.09 -3.26 -7.58
CA LEU A 60 -7.28 -2.48 -7.89
C LEU A 60 -8.47 -3.36 -8.28
N LEU A 61 -8.24 -4.37 -9.08
CA LEU A 61 -9.26 -5.35 -9.46
C LEU A 61 -9.74 -6.15 -8.23
N GLY A 62 -8.83 -6.54 -7.34
CA GLY A 62 -9.17 -7.15 -6.07
C GLY A 62 -10.13 -6.29 -5.23
N ASN A 63 -9.90 -4.97 -5.17
CA ASN A 63 -10.81 -4.05 -4.49
C ASN A 63 -12.20 -3.99 -5.16
N LEU A 64 -12.27 -4.03 -6.51
CA LEU A 64 -13.57 -4.04 -7.20
C LEU A 64 -14.38 -5.30 -6.86
N TYR A 65 -13.74 -6.46 -6.82
CA TYR A 65 -14.39 -7.70 -6.40
C TYR A 65 -14.82 -7.68 -4.92
N ALA A 66 -13.99 -7.15 -4.02
CA ALA A 66 -14.32 -7.03 -2.61
C ALA A 66 -15.51 -6.09 -2.36
N ASP A 67 -15.60 -4.99 -3.12
CA ASP A 67 -16.64 -3.99 -2.99
C ASP A 67 -17.91 -4.32 -3.82
N GLY A 68 -17.84 -5.23 -4.81
CA GLY A 68 -18.90 -5.46 -5.79
C GLY A 68 -19.13 -4.27 -6.72
N LYS A 69 -18.07 -3.54 -7.07
CA LYS A 69 -18.13 -2.36 -7.95
C LYS A 69 -17.76 -2.73 -9.39
N GLY A 70 -18.71 -2.58 -10.32
CA GLY A 70 -18.52 -2.93 -11.73
C GLY A 70 -18.45 -4.42 -12.03
N VAL A 71 -18.30 -5.24 -10.99
CA VAL A 71 -18.35 -6.71 -11.00
C VAL A 71 -19.19 -7.19 -9.83
N ALA A 72 -19.71 -8.42 -9.91
CA ALA A 72 -20.37 -9.04 -8.77
C ALA A 72 -19.37 -9.22 -7.63
N ARG A 73 -19.78 -8.93 -6.37
CA ARG A 73 -18.93 -9.15 -5.22
C ARG A 73 -18.52 -10.61 -5.12
N ASP A 74 -17.22 -10.83 -5.02
CA ASP A 74 -16.63 -12.17 -4.84
C ASP A 74 -15.37 -12.06 -3.98
N ASP A 75 -15.51 -12.40 -2.70
CA ASP A 75 -14.41 -12.30 -1.73
C ASP A 75 -13.27 -13.29 -2.05
N ALA A 76 -13.56 -14.44 -2.70
CA ALA A 76 -12.54 -15.40 -3.09
C ALA A 76 -11.75 -14.90 -4.32
N ALA A 77 -12.43 -14.31 -5.30
CA ALA A 77 -11.78 -13.65 -6.42
C ALA A 77 -10.93 -12.45 -5.95
N ALA A 78 -11.45 -11.62 -5.02
CA ALA A 78 -10.71 -10.53 -4.41
C ALA A 78 -9.43 -11.02 -3.74
N PHE A 79 -9.52 -12.06 -2.90
CA PHE A 79 -8.35 -12.67 -2.26
C PHE A 79 -7.32 -13.16 -3.28
N LYS A 80 -7.76 -13.84 -4.34
CA LYS A 80 -6.86 -14.32 -5.40
C LYS A 80 -6.07 -13.18 -6.05
N TRP A 81 -6.74 -12.08 -6.41
CA TRP A 81 -6.09 -10.93 -7.02
C TRP A 81 -5.17 -10.19 -6.05
N PHE A 82 -5.60 -9.99 -4.79
CA PHE A 82 -4.72 -9.45 -3.75
C PHE A 82 -3.49 -10.31 -3.55
N ARG A 83 -3.63 -11.64 -3.55
CA ARG A 83 -2.51 -12.56 -3.37
C ARG A 83 -1.48 -12.44 -4.49
N LEU A 84 -1.91 -12.34 -5.74
CA LEU A 84 -1.01 -12.14 -6.89
C LEU A 84 -0.23 -10.82 -6.77
N ALA A 85 -0.89 -9.73 -6.41
CA ALA A 85 -0.23 -8.44 -6.18
C ALA A 85 0.71 -8.47 -4.97
N ALA A 86 0.31 -9.13 -3.88
CA ALA A 86 1.08 -9.26 -2.65
C ALA A 86 2.37 -10.06 -2.83
N ASP A 87 2.32 -11.13 -3.62
CA ASP A 87 3.49 -11.94 -3.97
C ASP A 87 4.51 -11.15 -4.81
N GLN A 88 4.07 -10.12 -5.52
CA GLN A 88 4.91 -9.15 -6.23
C GLN A 88 5.38 -7.96 -5.37
N GLY A 89 5.09 -7.97 -4.07
CA GLY A 89 5.56 -6.95 -3.13
C GLY A 89 4.62 -5.75 -2.94
N ASN A 90 3.40 -5.73 -3.51
CA ASN A 90 2.46 -4.65 -3.25
C ASN A 90 2.04 -4.63 -1.79
N ALA A 91 2.46 -3.61 -1.02
CA ALA A 91 2.23 -3.53 0.42
C ALA A 91 0.74 -3.45 0.80
N ALA A 92 -0.08 -2.75 0.01
CA ALA A 92 -1.51 -2.65 0.25
C ALA A 92 -2.21 -4.00 0.01
N ALA A 93 -1.81 -4.74 -1.02
CA ALA A 93 -2.30 -6.08 -1.27
C ALA A 93 -1.85 -7.06 -0.17
N GLN A 94 -0.61 -6.97 0.32
CA GLN A 94 -0.13 -7.76 1.46
C GLN A 94 -0.98 -7.53 2.71
N TYR A 95 -1.34 -6.28 2.98
CA TYR A 95 -2.26 -5.94 4.07
C TYR A 95 -3.64 -6.57 3.87
N ASN A 96 -4.20 -6.50 2.65
CA ASN A 96 -5.52 -7.09 2.36
C ASN A 96 -5.50 -8.62 2.47
N VAL A 97 -4.43 -9.28 2.02
CA VAL A 97 -4.23 -10.73 2.21
C VAL A 97 -4.17 -11.07 3.70
N ALA A 98 -3.44 -10.29 4.50
CA ALA A 98 -3.37 -10.48 5.94
C ALA A 98 -4.74 -10.33 6.61
N ALA A 99 -5.49 -9.29 6.25
CA ALA A 99 -6.84 -9.04 6.75
C ALA A 99 -7.81 -10.16 6.36
N SER A 100 -7.71 -10.67 5.14
CA SER A 100 -8.50 -11.82 4.66
C SER A 100 -8.26 -13.07 5.50
N TYR A 101 -7.00 -13.40 5.78
CA TYR A 101 -6.68 -14.53 6.68
C TYR A 101 -7.14 -14.29 8.12
N ALA A 102 -6.97 -13.08 8.64
CA ALA A 102 -7.38 -12.76 10.00
C ALA A 102 -8.90 -12.88 10.21
N ALA A 103 -9.68 -12.46 9.20
CA ALA A 103 -11.14 -12.48 9.23
C ALA A 103 -11.76 -13.77 8.69
N GLY A 104 -11.04 -14.56 7.89
CA GLY A 104 -11.58 -15.71 7.16
C GLY A 104 -12.48 -15.29 5.99
N VAL A 105 -12.14 -14.20 5.30
CA VAL A 105 -12.90 -13.66 4.16
C VAL A 105 -12.22 -14.02 2.86
N GLY A 106 -12.93 -14.74 1.99
CA GLY A 106 -12.38 -15.24 0.72
C GLY A 106 -11.37 -16.39 0.87
N VAL A 107 -10.95 -16.71 2.08
CA VAL A 107 -10.01 -17.77 2.44
C VAL A 107 -10.31 -18.27 3.85
N PRO A 108 -10.03 -19.55 4.20
CA PRO A 108 -10.13 -20.00 5.58
C PRO A 108 -9.27 -19.16 6.52
N LYS A 109 -9.78 -18.93 7.75
CA LYS A 109 -9.04 -18.16 8.78
C LYS A 109 -7.69 -18.82 9.06
N GLY A 110 -6.62 -17.98 9.10
CA GLY A 110 -5.24 -18.41 9.37
C GLY A 110 -4.48 -17.32 10.11
N GLU A 111 -4.26 -17.51 11.42
CA GLU A 111 -3.64 -16.49 12.27
C GLU A 111 -2.12 -16.35 11.98
N VAL A 112 -1.45 -17.45 11.69
CA VAL A 112 -0.02 -17.47 11.33
C VAL A 112 0.21 -16.82 9.97
N GLU A 113 -0.65 -17.13 9.01
CA GLU A 113 -0.65 -16.53 7.67
C GLU A 113 -0.91 -15.02 7.76
N ALA A 114 -1.92 -14.62 8.54
CA ALA A 114 -2.22 -13.21 8.77
C ALA A 114 -1.01 -12.45 9.34
N ALA A 115 -0.37 -13.01 10.37
CA ALA A 115 0.82 -12.41 10.97
C ALA A 115 1.98 -12.30 9.99
N THR A 116 2.18 -13.32 9.16
CA THR A 116 3.22 -13.33 8.13
C THR A 116 3.01 -12.21 7.11
N TRP A 117 1.79 -12.03 6.62
CA TRP A 117 1.48 -11.00 5.63
C TRP A 117 1.43 -9.59 6.24
N PHE A 118 0.91 -9.43 7.46
CA PHE A 118 1.03 -8.14 8.17
C PHE A 118 2.48 -7.75 8.37
N ARG A 119 3.37 -8.69 8.70
CA ARG A 119 4.81 -8.42 8.84
C ARG A 119 5.41 -7.89 7.54
N ARG A 120 5.14 -8.54 6.40
CA ARG A 120 5.65 -8.08 5.08
C ARG A 120 5.21 -6.64 4.77
N ALA A 121 3.94 -6.32 4.98
CA ALA A 121 3.43 -4.96 4.77
C ALA A 121 4.01 -3.95 5.79
N ALA A 122 4.18 -4.35 7.05
CA ALA A 122 4.76 -3.53 8.11
C ALA A 122 6.22 -3.19 7.85
N GLU A 123 6.99 -4.17 7.37
CA GLU A 123 8.41 -4.00 7.00
C GLU A 123 8.58 -3.03 5.82
N GLN A 124 7.60 -2.92 4.94
CA GLN A 124 7.57 -1.91 3.88
C GLN A 124 7.17 -0.50 4.38
N GLY A 125 6.86 -0.35 5.66
CA GLY A 125 6.55 0.95 6.25
C GLY A 125 5.05 1.29 6.28
N MET A 126 4.14 0.33 6.07
CA MET A 126 2.70 0.58 6.11
C MET A 126 2.21 0.72 7.56
N PRO A 127 1.79 1.93 8.03
CA PRO A 127 1.54 2.16 9.45
C PRO A 127 0.40 1.32 10.02
N VAL A 128 -0.66 1.08 9.24
CA VAL A 128 -1.79 0.23 9.68
C VAL A 128 -1.39 -1.24 9.82
N ALA A 129 -0.46 -1.73 8.99
CA ALA A 129 0.08 -3.07 9.13
C ALA A 129 1.01 -3.18 10.35
N GLN A 130 1.79 -2.13 10.65
CA GLN A 130 2.63 -2.04 11.83
C GLN A 130 1.79 -2.08 13.12
N LEU A 131 0.67 -1.35 13.16
CA LEU A 131 -0.30 -1.43 14.26
C LEU A 131 -0.81 -2.86 14.44
N ASN A 132 -1.28 -3.50 13.35
CA ASN A 132 -1.81 -4.87 13.44
C ASN A 132 -0.74 -5.86 13.91
N LEU A 133 0.49 -5.76 13.39
CA LEU A 133 1.58 -6.62 13.82
C LEU A 133 1.92 -6.43 15.31
N GLY A 134 1.88 -5.18 15.79
CA GLY A 134 2.02 -4.87 17.22
C GLY A 134 0.93 -5.54 18.06
N LEU A 135 -0.34 -5.49 17.63
CA LEU A 135 -1.46 -6.15 18.30
C LEU A 135 -1.30 -7.68 18.33
N LEU A 136 -0.82 -8.28 17.24
CA LEU A 136 -0.54 -9.72 17.18
C LEU A 136 0.56 -10.12 18.18
N HIS A 137 1.64 -9.36 18.28
CA HIS A 137 2.68 -9.60 19.29
C HIS A 137 2.19 -9.36 20.73
N ALA A 138 1.33 -8.36 20.95
CA ALA A 138 0.75 -8.10 22.27
C ALA A 138 -0.17 -9.23 22.75
N SER A 139 -0.94 -9.82 21.83
CA SER A 139 -1.88 -10.93 22.14
C SER A 139 -1.23 -12.32 22.08
N GLY A 140 -0.21 -12.50 21.25
CA GLY A 140 0.35 -13.81 20.90
C GLY A 140 -0.48 -14.55 19.85
N THR A 141 -1.23 -13.82 19.00
CA THR A 141 -2.08 -14.39 17.95
C THR A 141 -1.27 -14.62 16.67
N GLY A 142 -1.09 -15.87 16.29
CA GLY A 142 -0.30 -16.26 15.10
C GLY A 142 1.21 -16.03 15.20
N VAL A 143 1.67 -15.41 16.29
CA VAL A 143 3.08 -15.19 16.63
C VAL A 143 3.29 -15.39 18.13
N ALA A 144 4.53 -15.60 18.56
CA ALA A 144 4.84 -15.60 19.98
C ALA A 144 4.51 -14.23 20.62
N LYS A 145 3.90 -14.25 21.80
CA LYS A 145 3.62 -13.03 22.57
C LYS A 145 4.95 -12.38 22.95
N ASP A 146 5.11 -11.09 22.61
CA ASP A 146 6.32 -10.32 22.86
C ASP A 146 5.96 -8.84 23.03
N SER A 147 5.98 -8.36 24.28
CA SER A 147 5.65 -6.96 24.60
C SER A 147 6.68 -5.97 24.06
N VAL A 148 7.95 -6.35 23.95
CA VAL A 148 9.02 -5.49 23.39
C VAL A 148 8.81 -5.30 21.90
N GLU A 149 8.54 -6.38 21.16
CA GLU A 149 8.20 -6.29 19.73
C GLU A 149 6.86 -5.56 19.52
N ALA A 150 5.84 -5.79 20.35
CA ALA A 150 4.58 -5.07 20.28
C ALA A 150 4.79 -3.56 20.42
N LEU A 151 5.47 -3.11 21.48
CA LEU A 151 5.73 -1.69 21.72
C LEU A 151 6.59 -1.08 20.62
N LYS A 152 7.61 -1.78 20.13
CA LYS A 152 8.41 -1.35 18.96
C LYS A 152 7.53 -1.03 17.76
N TRP A 153 6.64 -1.95 17.38
CA TRP A 153 5.78 -1.75 16.21
C TRP A 153 4.76 -0.63 16.43
N PHE A 154 4.22 -0.48 17.63
CA PHE A 154 3.35 0.65 17.98
C PHE A 154 4.09 1.99 17.88
N GLU A 155 5.31 2.09 18.39
CA GLU A 155 6.14 3.30 18.30
C GLU A 155 6.42 3.69 16.82
N ILE A 156 6.63 2.71 15.94
CA ILE A 156 6.83 2.95 14.51
C ILE A 156 5.53 3.42 13.87
N ALA A 157 4.42 2.70 14.10
CA ALA A 157 3.09 3.04 13.58
C ALA A 157 2.64 4.43 14.01
N PHE A 158 2.87 4.79 15.30
CA PHE A 158 2.51 6.10 15.85
C PHE A 158 3.16 7.26 15.11
N ARG A 159 4.40 7.10 14.67
CA ARG A 159 5.12 8.12 13.89
C ARG A 159 4.61 8.24 12.45
N GLY A 160 4.16 7.13 11.87
CA GLY A 160 3.69 7.07 10.48
C GLY A 160 2.23 7.46 10.29
N LEU A 161 1.42 7.45 11.35
CA LEU A 161 -0.01 7.76 11.27
C LEU A 161 -0.28 9.28 11.38
N PRO A 162 -1.24 9.80 10.62
CA PRO A 162 -1.71 11.18 10.77
C PRO A 162 -2.37 11.36 12.14
N ALA A 163 -2.42 12.60 12.62
CA ALA A 163 -3.14 12.94 13.84
C ALA A 163 -4.64 12.59 13.69
N GLY A 164 -5.23 11.99 14.73
CA GLY A 164 -6.63 11.59 14.72
C GLY A 164 -6.86 10.22 15.37
N GLY A 165 -8.02 9.63 15.12
CA GLY A 165 -8.48 8.38 15.73
C GLY A 165 -7.47 7.24 15.69
N PRO A 166 -6.97 6.83 14.51
CA PRO A 166 -6.02 5.72 14.44
C PRO A 166 -4.75 5.92 15.27
N ARG A 167 -4.23 7.16 15.33
CA ARG A 167 -3.06 7.48 16.15
C ARG A 167 -3.37 7.42 17.64
N MET A 168 -4.60 7.77 18.03
CA MET A 168 -5.06 7.64 19.43
C MET A 168 -5.21 6.16 19.84
N ASP A 169 -5.68 5.31 18.94
CA ASP A 169 -5.79 3.87 19.18
C ASP A 169 -4.40 3.26 19.41
N VAL A 170 -3.40 3.66 18.61
CA VAL A 170 -2.01 3.25 18.82
C VAL A 170 -1.49 3.74 20.18
N ALA A 171 -1.74 5.00 20.55
CA ALA A 171 -1.31 5.54 21.83
C ALA A 171 -1.90 4.77 23.01
N ARG A 172 -3.17 4.36 22.92
CA ARG A 172 -3.82 3.49 23.91
C ARG A 172 -3.14 2.12 23.97
N ALA A 173 -2.92 1.47 22.82
CA ALA A 173 -2.24 0.18 22.75
C ALA A 173 -0.81 0.22 23.33
N MET A 174 -0.08 1.32 23.11
CA MET A 174 1.23 1.56 23.73
C MET A 174 1.13 1.62 25.25
N THR A 175 0.16 2.36 25.79
CA THR A 175 -0.08 2.45 27.23
C THR A 175 -0.40 1.08 27.82
N ASP A 176 -1.32 0.35 27.20
CA ASP A 176 -1.77 -0.96 27.69
C ASP A 176 -0.62 -1.99 27.70
N VAL A 177 0.20 -2.04 26.63
CA VAL A 177 1.31 -3.00 26.57
C VAL A 177 2.42 -2.63 27.53
N SER A 178 2.71 -1.34 27.71
CA SER A 178 3.80 -0.88 28.59
C SER A 178 3.48 -0.95 30.07
N ALA A 179 2.22 -1.08 30.45
CA ALA A 179 1.80 -1.12 31.87
C ALA A 179 2.43 -2.27 32.68
N ASN A 180 2.81 -3.36 32.01
CA ASN A 180 3.43 -4.53 32.63
C ASN A 180 4.89 -4.76 32.18
N MET A 181 5.54 -3.75 31.60
CA MET A 181 6.92 -3.82 31.15
C MET A 181 7.85 -3.12 32.12
N SER A 182 9.06 -3.63 32.25
CA SER A 182 10.14 -2.93 32.95
C SER A 182 10.65 -1.72 32.16
N GLY A 183 11.33 -0.80 32.87
CA GLY A 183 11.97 0.35 32.18
C GLY A 183 12.98 -0.06 31.10
N ASP A 184 13.73 -1.16 31.34
CA ASP A 184 14.71 -1.67 30.36
C ASP A 184 14.03 -2.22 29.13
N GLU A 185 12.92 -2.96 29.24
CA GLU A 185 12.14 -3.47 28.11
C GLU A 185 11.54 -2.32 27.29
N ILE A 186 11.02 -1.28 27.94
CA ILE A 186 10.49 -0.08 27.26
C ILE A 186 11.62 0.64 26.49
N ASN A 187 12.78 0.80 27.12
CA ASN A 187 13.94 1.45 26.49
C ASN A 187 14.43 0.63 25.28
N GLU A 188 14.47 -0.69 25.39
CA GLU A 188 14.85 -1.59 24.31
C GLU A 188 13.88 -1.49 23.13
N ALA A 189 12.55 -1.54 23.38
CA ALA A 189 11.54 -1.38 22.34
C ALA A 189 11.69 -0.05 21.60
N ARG A 190 11.88 1.04 22.34
CA ARG A 190 12.09 2.38 21.78
C ARG A 190 13.38 2.48 20.97
N ARG A 191 14.46 1.85 21.42
CA ARG A 191 15.72 1.79 20.69
C ARG A 191 15.50 1.07 19.37
N ARG A 192 14.95 -0.15 19.38
CA ARG A 192 14.63 -0.91 18.17
C ARG A 192 13.74 -0.12 17.21
N ALA A 193 12.75 0.62 17.73
CA ALA A 193 11.87 1.44 16.91
C ALA A 193 12.60 2.63 16.27
N ARG A 194 13.57 3.26 16.95
CA ARG A 194 14.39 4.35 16.36
C ARG A 194 15.31 3.85 15.27
N ASP A 195 15.90 2.68 15.46
CA ASP A 195 16.89 2.11 14.54
C ASP A 195 16.24 1.47 13.31
N TRP A 196 14.93 1.22 13.39
CA TRP A 196 14.19 0.58 12.31
C TRP A 196 14.08 1.47 11.06
N LYS A 197 14.25 0.85 9.89
CA LYS A 197 14.04 1.48 8.57
C LYS A 197 13.18 0.58 7.72
N ALA A 198 12.28 1.19 6.94
CA ALA A 198 11.46 0.45 5.98
C ALA A 198 12.34 -0.30 4.97
N GLN A 199 11.94 -1.52 4.66
CA GLN A 199 12.59 -2.38 3.68
C GLN A 199 11.63 -2.60 2.51
N PRO A 200 11.69 -1.77 1.45
CA PRO A 200 10.86 -1.99 0.27
C PRO A 200 11.16 -3.37 -0.30
N GLN A 201 10.11 -4.20 -0.45
CA GLN A 201 10.25 -5.51 -1.10
C GLN A 201 10.20 -5.32 -2.61
N GLY A 202 11.23 -5.78 -3.28
CA GLY A 202 11.24 -6.15 -4.68
C GLY A 202 11.27 -5.01 -5.71
N LYS A 203 12.28 -5.06 -6.54
CA LYS A 203 12.13 -4.77 -7.96
C LYS A 203 12.14 -6.10 -8.69
#